data_42564d9699d6034ea198e9d22df5a297
#
_entry.id   42564d9699d6034ea198e9d22df5a297
#
_cell.length_a   1.000
_cell.length_b   1.000
_cell.length_c   1.000
_cell.angle_alpha   90.00
_cell.angle_beta   90.00
_cell.angle_gamma   90.00
#
_symmetry.space_group_name_H-M   'P 1'
#
loop_
_entity.id
_entity.type
_entity.pdbx_description
1 polymer ?
#
loop_
_entity_poly.entity_id
_entity_poly.type
_entity_poly.pdbx_seq_one_letter_code
_entity_poly.pdbx_strand_id
1 'polypeptide(L)'
;MEERKVKLELKDMAKKYDNGDGVEHINLKVYEGEIVTLLGPSGCGKSTILRTIGGFMDVTDGDILVDGQSIVNLPPEKRPTAMVFQSYNLWPHMTIYENLAFGLKLRKVPKKEIDAEIKKMLEL
;
A
#
# COMPACT_ATOMS: atom_id res chain seq x y z
N MET A 1 30.59 -3.79 -2.86
CA MET A 1 29.20 -4.19 -2.60
C MET A 1 28.35 -2.93 -2.51
N GLU A 2 27.39 -2.80 -3.40
CA GLU A 2 26.52 -1.63 -3.38
C GLU A 2 25.57 -1.73 -2.19
N GLU A 3 25.48 -0.64 -1.42
CA GLU A 3 24.49 -0.56 -0.35
C GLU A 3 23.11 -0.33 -0.97
N ARG A 4 22.18 -1.23 -0.65
CA ARG A 4 20.80 -1.05 -1.08
C ARG A 4 20.12 0.03 -0.23
N LYS A 5 19.38 0.89 -0.90
CA LYS A 5 18.58 1.91 -0.22
C LYS A 5 17.38 1.26 0.46
N VAL A 6 17.12 1.61 1.71
CA VAL A 6 15.90 1.18 2.40
C VAL A 6 14.72 1.96 1.84
N LYS A 7 13.79 1.26 1.20
CA LYS A 7 12.60 1.85 0.62
C LYS A 7 11.48 2.01 1.64
N LEU A 8 11.26 0.96 2.42
CA LEU A 8 10.22 0.92 3.46
C LEU A 8 10.82 0.45 4.76
N GLU A 9 10.48 1.12 5.86
CA GLU A 9 10.89 0.69 7.18
C GLU A 9 9.74 0.80 8.16
N LEU A 10 9.51 -0.27 8.93
CA LEU A 10 8.62 -0.28 10.07
C LEU A 10 9.48 -0.25 11.31
N LYS A 11 9.26 0.74 12.19
CA LYS A 11 10.02 0.92 13.44
C LYS A 11 9.09 0.75 14.62
N ASP A 12 9.20 -0.38 15.32
CA ASP A 12 8.37 -0.72 16.47
C ASP A 12 6.88 -0.46 16.21
N MET A 13 6.42 -0.78 15.00
CA MET A 13 5.05 -0.51 14.60
C MET A 13 4.09 -1.41 15.37
N ALA A 14 3.03 -0.82 15.86
CA ALA A 14 1.96 -1.55 16.54
C ALA A 14 0.61 -1.06 16.04
N LYS A 15 -0.31 -2.02 15.90
CA LYS A 15 -1.73 -1.74 15.67
C LYS A 15 -2.52 -2.67 16.58
N LYS A 16 -3.16 -2.09 17.57
CA LYS A 16 -4.02 -2.83 18.50
C LYS A 16 -5.47 -2.45 18.31
N TYR A 17 -6.31 -3.47 18.27
CA TYR A 17 -7.76 -3.29 18.22
C TYR A 17 -8.31 -3.16 19.65
N ASP A 18 -9.54 -2.65 19.77
CA ASP A 18 -10.18 -2.44 21.07
C ASP A 18 -10.32 -3.72 21.90
N ASN A 19 -10.39 -4.87 21.24
CA ASN A 19 -10.47 -6.19 21.90
C ASN A 19 -9.11 -6.72 22.37
N GLY A 20 -8.02 -5.96 22.16
CA GLY A 20 -6.66 -6.37 22.52
C GLY A 20 -5.91 -7.15 21.45
N ASP A 21 -6.57 -7.56 20.38
CA ASP A 21 -5.91 -8.19 19.24
C ASP A 21 -5.13 -7.18 18.43
N GLY A 22 -4.24 -7.67 17.61
CA GLY A 22 -3.46 -6.83 16.69
C GLY A 22 -2.01 -7.30 16.59
N VAL A 23 -1.14 -6.37 16.21
CA VAL A 23 0.31 -6.62 16.08
C VAL A 23 1.07 -5.57 16.86
N GLU A 24 2.24 -5.94 17.37
CA GLU A 24 3.12 -5.01 18.08
C GLU A 24 4.59 -5.36 17.87
N HIS A 25 5.45 -4.38 18.09
CA HIS A 25 6.89 -4.52 17.92
C HIS A 25 7.30 -5.02 16.55
N ILE A 26 6.63 -4.53 15.50
CA ILE A 26 6.96 -4.92 14.13
C ILE A 26 8.11 -4.06 13.62
N ASN A 27 9.22 -4.72 13.35
CA ASN A 27 10.41 -4.10 12.76
C ASN A 27 10.72 -4.79 11.44
N LEU A 28 10.74 -4.02 10.36
CA LEU A 28 10.94 -4.56 9.02
C LEU A 28 11.64 -3.52 8.16
N LYS A 29 12.58 -3.97 7.35
CA LYS A 29 13.20 -3.14 6.31
C LYS A 29 13.02 -3.81 4.97
N VAL A 30 12.49 -3.06 4.01
CA VAL A 30 12.38 -3.51 2.62
C VAL A 30 13.27 -2.60 1.77
N TYR A 31 14.19 -3.20 1.06
CA TYR A 31 15.16 -2.48 0.24
C TYR A 31 14.59 -2.23 -1.16
N GLU A 32 15.11 -1.20 -1.82
CA GLU A 32 14.68 -0.83 -3.16
C GLU A 32 14.83 -2.03 -4.13
N GLY A 33 13.78 -2.30 -4.89
CA GLY A 33 13.75 -3.42 -5.84
C GLY A 33 13.50 -4.80 -5.22
N GLU A 34 13.32 -4.88 -3.90
CA GLU A 34 13.13 -6.14 -3.21
C GLU A 34 11.66 -6.55 -3.17
N ILE A 35 11.41 -7.85 -3.30
CA ILE A 35 10.09 -8.44 -3.10
C ILE A 35 10.09 -9.16 -1.76
N VAL A 36 9.18 -8.76 -0.88
CA VAL A 36 9.05 -9.36 0.45
C VAL A 36 7.66 -9.99 0.59
N THR A 37 7.63 -11.22 1.05
CA THR A 37 6.39 -11.96 1.27
C THR A 37 6.15 -12.16 2.75
N LEU A 38 4.94 -11.83 3.21
CA LEU A 38 4.50 -12.09 4.58
C LEU A 38 3.72 -13.40 4.58
N LEU A 39 4.28 -14.42 5.22
CA LEU A 39 3.68 -15.74 5.29
C LEU A 39 3.12 -15.99 6.68
N GLY A 40 2.01 -16.71 6.73
CA GLY A 40 1.40 -17.13 7.98
C GLY A 40 -0.06 -17.52 7.78
N PRO A 41 -0.64 -18.21 8.76
CA PRO A 41 -2.06 -18.56 8.71
C PRO A 41 -2.93 -17.32 8.80
N SER A 42 -4.20 -17.48 8.43
CA SER A 42 -5.22 -16.45 8.57
C SER A 42 -5.24 -15.94 10.03
N GLY A 43 -5.31 -14.63 10.21
CA GLY A 43 -5.37 -14.04 11.55
C GLY A 43 -4.00 -13.75 12.19
N CYS A 44 -2.89 -13.97 11.50
CA CYS A 44 -1.56 -13.72 12.06
C CYS A 44 -1.10 -12.25 11.98
N GLY A 45 -1.95 -11.37 11.47
CA GLY A 45 -1.66 -9.93 11.41
C GLY A 45 -1.10 -9.43 10.08
N LYS A 46 -0.89 -10.28 9.08
CA LYS A 46 -0.34 -9.84 7.79
C LYS A 46 -1.20 -8.80 7.07
N SER A 47 -2.52 -8.97 7.09
CA SER A 47 -3.44 -7.98 6.50
C SER A 47 -3.44 -6.68 7.29
N THR A 48 -3.32 -6.75 8.61
CA THR A 48 -3.22 -5.58 9.48
C THR A 48 -1.97 -4.76 9.14
N ILE A 49 -0.82 -5.43 8.98
CA ILE A 49 0.43 -4.77 8.60
C ILE A 49 0.29 -4.06 7.25
N LEU A 50 -0.24 -4.75 6.25
CA LEU A 50 -0.41 -4.18 4.91
C LEU A 50 -1.35 -2.99 4.90
N ARG A 51 -2.47 -3.07 5.63
CA ARG A 51 -3.45 -1.98 5.70
C ARG A 51 -2.91 -0.76 6.42
N THR A 52 -2.10 -0.96 7.47
CA THR A 52 -1.44 0.17 8.15
C THR A 52 -0.44 0.87 7.24
N ILE A 53 0.33 0.12 6.47
CA ILE A 53 1.28 0.70 5.49
C ILE A 53 0.52 1.52 4.43
N GLY A 54 -0.60 1.01 3.96
CA GLY A 54 -1.41 1.70 2.95
C GLY A 54 -2.21 2.89 3.48
N GLY A 55 -2.32 3.04 4.79
CA GLY A 55 -3.08 4.14 5.41
C GLY A 55 -4.55 3.84 5.65
N PHE A 56 -4.99 2.60 5.46
CA PHE A 56 -6.37 2.19 5.68
C PHE A 56 -6.67 1.87 7.14
N MET A 57 -5.62 1.80 7.97
CA MET A 57 -5.71 1.70 9.42
C MET A 57 -4.65 2.58 10.03
N ASP A 58 -4.95 3.19 11.17
CA ASP A 58 -3.99 4.00 11.91
C ASP A 58 -3.08 3.12 12.77
N VAL A 59 -1.83 3.50 12.90
CA VAL A 59 -0.93 2.84 13.84
C VAL A 59 -1.30 3.24 15.27
N THR A 60 -1.18 2.30 16.19
CA THR A 60 -1.35 2.57 17.61
C THR A 60 -0.06 3.15 18.20
N ASP A 61 1.08 2.68 17.71
CA ASP A 61 2.40 3.12 18.15
C ASP A 61 3.43 2.84 17.05
N GLY A 62 4.61 3.47 17.18
CA GLY A 62 5.69 3.27 16.24
C GLY A 62 5.58 4.12 14.99
N ASP A 63 6.38 3.80 13.97
CA ASP A 63 6.48 4.61 12.77
C ASP A 63 6.57 3.74 11.51
N ILE A 64 6.17 4.33 10.40
CA ILE A 64 6.31 3.75 9.06
C ILE A 64 7.00 4.80 8.20
N LEU A 65 8.14 4.42 7.63
CA LEU A 65 8.96 5.32 6.81
C LEU A 65 9.04 4.81 5.37
N VAL A 66 8.85 5.71 4.42
CA VAL A 66 9.11 5.43 3.00
C VAL A 66 10.14 6.45 2.53
N ASP A 67 11.23 5.96 1.97
CA ASP A 67 12.39 6.79 1.59
C ASP A 67 12.88 7.66 2.76
N GLY A 68 12.82 7.14 3.98
CA GLY A 68 13.26 7.84 5.19
C GLY A 68 12.26 8.85 5.74
N GLN A 69 11.09 9.01 5.14
CA GLN A 69 10.07 9.96 5.59
C GLN A 69 8.88 9.25 6.19
N SER A 70 8.44 9.70 7.35
CA SER A 70 7.27 9.15 8.02
C SER A 70 6.00 9.40 7.21
N ILE A 71 5.18 8.36 7.06
CA ILE A 71 3.91 8.46 6.32
C ILE A 71 2.69 8.22 7.21
N VAL A 72 2.88 8.03 8.52
CA VAL A 72 1.77 7.70 9.43
C VAL A 72 0.71 8.79 9.52
N ASN A 73 1.07 10.03 9.26
CA ASN A 73 0.14 11.16 9.29
C ASN A 73 -0.47 11.47 7.92
N LEU A 74 -0.13 10.72 6.88
CA LEU A 74 -0.67 10.93 5.55
C LEU A 74 -1.91 10.07 5.32
N PRO A 75 -2.97 10.62 4.68
CA PRO A 75 -4.10 9.79 4.26
C PRO A 75 -3.68 8.83 3.14
N PRO A 76 -4.46 7.76 2.88
CA PRO A 76 -4.07 6.75 1.89
C PRO A 76 -3.73 7.33 0.51
N GLU A 77 -4.50 8.29 0.03
CA GLU A 77 -4.33 8.88 -1.29
C GLU A 77 -3.06 9.71 -1.45
N LYS A 78 -2.43 10.09 -0.34
CA LYS A 78 -1.18 10.87 -0.35
C LYS A 78 0.06 10.05 -0.06
N ARG A 79 -0.10 8.78 0.29
CA ARG A 79 1.04 7.90 0.54
C ARG A 79 1.62 7.39 -0.77
N PRO A 80 2.95 7.25 -0.87
CA PRO A 80 3.58 6.70 -2.08
C PRO A 80 3.48 5.17 -2.10
N THR A 81 2.28 4.65 -1.90
CA THR A 81 1.99 3.22 -1.84
C THR A 81 0.78 2.90 -2.71
N ALA A 82 0.74 1.67 -3.20
CA ALA A 82 -0.43 1.14 -3.89
C ALA A 82 -0.76 -0.22 -3.29
N MET A 83 -2.05 -0.50 -3.13
CA MET A 83 -2.50 -1.74 -2.51
C MET A 83 -3.51 -2.45 -3.41
N VAL A 84 -3.28 -3.74 -3.61
CA VAL A 84 -4.23 -4.61 -4.29
C VAL A 84 -4.95 -5.42 -3.21
N PHE A 85 -6.24 -5.18 -3.05
CA PHE A 85 -7.04 -5.89 -2.06
C PHE A 85 -7.38 -7.29 -2.54
N GLN A 86 -7.71 -8.19 -1.60
CA GLN A 86 -8.05 -9.58 -1.92
C GLN A 86 -9.24 -9.68 -2.85
N SER A 87 -10.19 -8.75 -2.77
CA SER A 87 -11.37 -8.68 -3.64
C SER A 87 -11.13 -7.90 -4.93
N TYR A 88 -9.91 -7.37 -5.12
CA TYR A 88 -9.53 -6.49 -6.23
C TYR A 88 -10.32 -5.17 -6.29
N ASN A 89 -11.31 -4.96 -5.45
CA ASN A 89 -12.08 -3.71 -5.26
C ASN A 89 -12.53 -3.02 -6.54
N LEU A 90 -13.06 -3.79 -7.49
CA LEU A 90 -13.64 -3.23 -8.71
C LEU A 90 -15.00 -2.58 -8.41
N TRP A 91 -15.28 -1.44 -9.03
CA TRP A 91 -16.57 -0.81 -8.94
C TRP A 91 -17.53 -1.46 -9.94
N PRO A 92 -18.55 -2.21 -9.49
CA PRO A 92 -19.44 -2.97 -10.39
C PRO A 92 -20.31 -2.10 -11.28
N HIS A 93 -20.54 -0.83 -10.92
CA HIS A 93 -21.33 0.12 -11.71
C HIS A 93 -20.49 0.84 -12.77
N MET A 94 -19.19 0.56 -12.84
CA MET A 94 -18.28 1.16 -13.81
C MET A 94 -17.83 0.12 -14.84
N THR A 95 -17.54 0.59 -16.06
CA THR A 95 -16.92 -0.25 -17.08
C THR A 95 -15.48 -0.60 -16.68
N ILE A 96 -14.87 -1.54 -17.39
CA ILE A 96 -13.45 -1.88 -17.19
C ILE A 96 -12.59 -0.63 -17.44
N TYR A 97 -12.88 0.12 -18.50
CA TYR A 97 -12.17 1.37 -18.78
C TYR A 97 -12.28 2.36 -17.62
N GLU A 98 -13.48 2.59 -17.11
CA GLU A 98 -13.71 3.53 -16.00
C GLU A 98 -12.98 3.10 -14.72
N ASN A 99 -12.95 1.80 -14.40
CA ASN A 99 -12.20 1.29 -13.27
C ASN A 99 -10.70 1.58 -13.41
N LEU A 100 -10.14 1.34 -14.59
CA LEU A 100 -8.72 1.57 -14.85
C LEU A 100 -8.37 3.06 -14.90
N ALA A 101 -9.28 3.87 -15.44
CA ALA A 101 -9.05 5.30 -15.62
C ALA A 101 -9.21 6.11 -14.33
N PHE A 102 -9.91 5.59 -13.31
CA PHE A 102 -10.29 6.35 -12.12
C PHE A 102 -9.12 7.05 -11.44
N GLY A 103 -8.06 6.31 -11.15
CA GLY A 103 -6.87 6.87 -10.50
C GLY A 103 -6.16 7.92 -11.36
N LEU A 104 -6.10 7.67 -12.67
CA LEU A 104 -5.47 8.60 -13.61
C LEU A 104 -6.27 9.89 -13.73
N LYS A 105 -7.61 9.80 -13.73
CA LYS A 105 -8.48 10.98 -13.74
C LYS A 105 -8.31 11.81 -12.47
N LEU A 106 -8.19 11.16 -11.31
CA LEU A 106 -7.95 11.86 -10.04
C LEU A 106 -6.63 12.63 -10.05
N ARG A 107 -5.63 12.12 -10.76
CA ARG A 107 -4.34 12.78 -10.93
C ARG A 107 -4.34 13.81 -12.04
N LYS A 108 -5.49 14.06 -12.66
CA LYS A 108 -5.67 15.02 -13.77
C LYS A 108 -4.80 14.71 -14.98
N VAL A 109 -4.58 13.43 -15.26
CA VAL A 109 -3.84 12.99 -16.44
C VAL A 109 -4.67 13.27 -17.69
N PRO A 110 -4.10 13.82 -18.78
CA PRO A 110 -4.83 14.06 -20.02
C PRO A 110 -5.44 12.80 -20.60
N LYS A 111 -6.62 12.90 -21.21
CA LYS A 111 -7.36 11.76 -21.75
C LYS A 111 -6.52 10.94 -22.73
N LYS A 112 -5.72 11.60 -23.57
CA LYS A 112 -4.84 10.94 -24.54
C LYS A 112 -3.85 9.97 -23.85
N GLU A 113 -3.27 10.40 -22.74
CA GLU A 113 -2.34 9.58 -21.96
C GLU A 113 -3.07 8.48 -21.21
N ILE A 114 -4.29 8.75 -20.72
CA ILE A 114 -5.13 7.74 -20.06
C ILE A 114 -5.42 6.61 -21.03
N ASP A 115 -5.87 6.94 -22.26
CA ASP A 115 -6.21 5.95 -23.27
C ASP A 115 -5.00 5.08 -23.63
N ALA A 116 -3.82 5.71 -23.78
CA ALA A 116 -2.58 5.00 -24.09
C ALA A 116 -2.17 4.03 -22.98
N GLU A 117 -2.24 4.47 -21.71
CA GLU A 117 -1.90 3.65 -20.55
C GLU A 117 -2.87 2.47 -20.38
N ILE A 118 -4.17 2.70 -20.56
CA ILE A 118 -5.17 1.65 -20.45
C ILE A 118 -4.98 0.59 -21.55
N LYS A 119 -4.75 1.03 -22.79
CA LYS A 119 -4.47 0.13 -23.89
C LYS A 119 -3.25 -0.75 -23.59
N LYS A 120 -2.20 -0.16 -23.06
CA LYS A 120 -0.99 -0.87 -22.67
C LYS A 120 -1.27 -1.91 -21.59
N MET A 121 -2.07 -1.56 -20.58
CA MET A 121 -2.44 -2.50 -19.52
C MET A 121 -3.27 -3.66 -20.03
N LEU A 122 -4.21 -3.41 -20.96
CA LEU A 122 -5.08 -4.45 -21.50
C LEU A 122 -4.35 -5.40 -22.44
N GLU A 123 -3.19 -5.03 -22.95
CA GLU A 123 -2.36 -5.87 -23.80
C GLU A 123 -1.41 -6.81 -23.04
N LEU A 124 -1.37 -6.69 -21.71
CA LEU A 124 -0.51 -7.55 -20.89
C LEU A 124 -1.05 -9.00 -20.76
#